data_b3b95bcfaeb5f33a9b7b3944bc394392
#
_entry.id   b3b95bcfaeb5f33a9b7b3944bc394392
#
_cell.length_a   1.000
_cell.length_b   1.000
_cell.length_c   1.000
_cell.angle_alpha   90.00
_cell.angle_beta   90.00
_cell.angle_gamma   90.00
#
_symmetry.space_group_name_H-M   'P 1'
#
loop_
_entity.id
_entity.type
_entity.pdbx_description
1 polymer ?
#
loop_
_entity_poly.entity_id
_entity_poly.type
_entity_poly.pdbx_seq_one_letter_code
_entity_poly.pdbx_strand_id
1 'polypeptide(L)'
;TRRKLKQVYHLYQFIEPLLDQVSAEKAEPTLADHGAGKSYLGFILYDLFFNVAHKGEKTAGHIYGIETRAELVEKSRVLAQRLGFARMSFLNLTVQEATTSAELPAQVDIVTALHACDTATDDAIAFGLAKEAQHMVLVPCCQAEVAGVLKKTRALNLSKTPLAELWRHPLHTREFGSQITNVLR
;
A
#
# COMPACT_ATOMS: atom_id res chain seq x y z
N THR A 1 0.47 -15.53 9.09
CA THR A 1 1.16 -15.61 7.78
C THR A 1 0.21 -16.13 6.68
N ARG A 2 -0.48 -17.28 6.89
CA ARG A 2 -1.40 -17.88 5.90
C ARG A 2 -2.57 -16.95 5.48
N ARG A 3 -3.13 -16.16 6.42
CA ARG A 3 -4.17 -15.16 6.14
C ARG A 3 -3.67 -14.05 5.22
N LYS A 4 -2.47 -13.51 5.48
CA LYS A 4 -1.87 -12.44 4.65
C LYS A 4 -1.59 -12.94 3.24
N LEU A 5 -1.07 -14.14 3.08
CA LEU A 5 -0.84 -14.74 1.76
C LEU A 5 -2.15 -14.88 0.97
N LYS A 6 -3.24 -15.35 1.60
CA LYS A 6 -4.55 -15.43 0.93
C LYS A 6 -5.05 -14.06 0.46
N GLN A 7 -4.86 -13.01 1.26
CA GLN A 7 -5.23 -11.64 0.87
C GLN A 7 -4.41 -11.17 -0.33
N VAL A 8 -3.10 -11.41 -0.33
CA VAL A 8 -2.22 -11.00 -1.42
C VAL A 8 -2.54 -11.76 -2.71
N TYR A 9 -2.78 -13.07 -2.65
CA TYR A 9 -3.22 -13.86 -3.82
C TYR A 9 -4.59 -13.40 -4.34
N HIS A 10 -5.51 -13.01 -3.46
CA HIS A 10 -6.78 -12.43 -3.88
C HIS A 10 -6.58 -11.09 -4.60
N LEU A 11 -5.71 -10.23 -4.09
CA LEU A 11 -5.37 -8.96 -4.74
C LEU A 11 -4.66 -9.16 -6.08
N TYR A 12 -3.80 -10.17 -6.19
CA TYR A 12 -3.15 -10.52 -7.45
C TYR A 12 -4.15 -10.68 -8.59
N GLN A 13 -5.28 -11.33 -8.35
CA GLN A 13 -6.34 -11.54 -9.35
C GLN A 13 -6.93 -10.24 -9.90
N PHE A 14 -6.90 -9.15 -9.14
CA PHE A 14 -7.34 -7.83 -9.59
C PHE A 14 -6.23 -7.04 -10.28
N ILE A 15 -4.98 -7.25 -9.86
CA ILE A 15 -3.83 -6.52 -10.38
C ILE A 15 -3.33 -7.14 -11.70
N GLU A 16 -3.38 -8.46 -11.83
CA GLU A 16 -2.93 -9.19 -13.03
C GLU A 16 -3.56 -8.66 -14.33
N PRO A 17 -4.90 -8.48 -14.44
CA PRO A 17 -5.50 -7.92 -15.65
C PRO A 17 -5.05 -6.49 -15.97
N LEU A 18 -4.76 -5.67 -14.94
CA LEU A 18 -4.23 -4.32 -15.12
C LEU A 18 -2.79 -4.35 -15.63
N LEU A 19 -1.97 -5.26 -15.10
CA LEU A 19 -0.61 -5.48 -15.59
C LEU A 19 -0.62 -6.00 -17.03
N ASP A 20 -1.53 -6.90 -17.39
CA ASP A 20 -1.72 -7.38 -18.76
C ASP A 20 -2.04 -6.21 -19.71
N GLN A 21 -2.98 -5.32 -19.30
CA GLN A 21 -3.36 -4.16 -20.09
C GLN A 21 -2.17 -3.22 -20.31
N VAL A 22 -1.46 -2.85 -19.24
CA VAL A 22 -0.30 -1.97 -19.35
C VAL A 22 0.82 -2.62 -20.17
N SER A 23 1.05 -3.93 -20.00
CA SER A 23 2.08 -4.68 -20.75
C SER A 23 1.78 -4.78 -22.25
N ALA A 24 0.50 -4.70 -22.64
CA ALA A 24 0.13 -4.66 -24.05
C ALA A 24 0.49 -3.31 -24.70
N GLU A 25 0.56 -2.24 -23.91
CA GLU A 25 0.85 -0.88 -24.39
C GLU A 25 2.32 -0.49 -24.19
N LYS A 26 3.00 -1.09 -23.21
CA LYS A 26 4.34 -0.70 -22.75
C LYS A 26 5.20 -1.93 -22.44
N ALA A 27 6.38 -2.01 -23.03
CA ALA A 27 7.30 -3.13 -22.84
C ALA A 27 7.83 -3.27 -21.40
N GLU A 28 7.93 -2.16 -20.66
CA GLU A 28 8.44 -2.09 -19.30
C GLU A 28 7.43 -1.44 -18.35
N PRO A 29 6.35 -2.13 -17.97
CA PRO A 29 5.38 -1.61 -17.03
C PRO A 29 6.01 -1.37 -15.65
N THR A 30 5.57 -0.32 -14.97
CA THR A 30 6.06 0.09 -13.68
C THR A 30 4.96 0.02 -12.63
N LEU A 31 5.28 -0.52 -11.45
CA LEU A 31 4.37 -0.59 -10.31
C LEU A 31 5.04 0.00 -9.08
N ALA A 32 4.36 0.90 -8.37
CA ALA A 32 4.78 1.40 -7.07
C ALA A 32 3.86 0.87 -5.97
N ASP A 33 4.43 0.14 -5.00
CA ASP A 33 3.74 -0.36 -3.82
C ASP A 33 4.00 0.61 -2.65
N HIS A 34 3.00 1.42 -2.34
CA HIS A 34 3.08 2.46 -1.33
C HIS A 34 2.79 1.91 0.06
N GLY A 35 3.65 2.21 1.05
CA GLY A 35 3.56 1.59 2.36
C GLY A 35 3.85 0.09 2.32
N ALA A 36 4.81 -0.31 1.49
CA ALA A 36 5.08 -1.71 1.14
C ALA A 36 5.31 -2.65 2.35
N GLY A 37 5.76 -2.10 3.48
CA GLY A 37 6.01 -2.89 4.67
C GLY A 37 7.07 -3.97 4.43
N LYS A 38 6.67 -5.24 4.49
CA LYS A 38 7.50 -6.41 4.13
C LYS A 38 7.40 -6.76 2.63
N SER A 39 6.74 -5.94 1.85
CA SER A 39 6.55 -6.07 0.41
C SER A 39 6.04 -7.45 -0.06
N TYR A 40 5.18 -8.10 0.73
CA TYR A 40 4.60 -9.40 0.33
C TYR A 40 3.87 -9.30 -1.03
N LEU A 41 3.16 -8.20 -1.27
CA LEU A 41 2.48 -7.96 -2.54
C LEU A 41 3.50 -7.85 -3.67
N GLY A 42 4.49 -6.98 -3.53
CA GLY A 42 5.53 -6.77 -4.53
C GLY A 42 6.27 -8.05 -4.90
N PHE A 43 6.69 -8.85 -3.91
CA PHE A 43 7.37 -10.12 -4.17
C PHE A 43 6.49 -11.15 -4.91
N ILE A 44 5.21 -11.25 -4.55
CA ILE A 44 4.28 -12.19 -5.22
C ILE A 44 3.98 -11.70 -6.64
N LEU A 45 3.78 -10.40 -6.86
CA LEU A 45 3.58 -9.84 -8.19
C LEU A 45 4.82 -10.08 -9.08
N TYR A 46 6.02 -9.85 -8.54
CA TYR A 46 7.24 -10.09 -9.28
C TYR A 46 7.39 -11.55 -9.67
N ASP A 47 7.19 -12.47 -8.73
CA ASP A 47 7.34 -13.91 -8.96
C ASP A 47 6.32 -14.45 -9.97
N LEU A 48 5.05 -14.11 -9.81
CA LEU A 48 3.98 -14.65 -10.62
C LEU A 48 3.83 -13.97 -11.99
N PHE A 49 4.15 -12.70 -12.12
CA PHE A 49 3.94 -11.95 -13.35
C PHE A 49 5.24 -11.68 -14.11
N PHE A 50 6.28 -11.16 -13.46
CA PHE A 50 7.50 -10.75 -14.12
C PHE A 50 8.59 -11.82 -14.19
N ASN A 51 8.61 -12.76 -13.23
CA ASN A 51 9.64 -13.79 -13.16
C ASN A 51 9.28 -15.03 -13.98
N VAL A 52 8.02 -15.42 -13.97
CA VAL A 52 7.49 -16.48 -14.83
C VAL A 52 7.11 -15.88 -16.17
N ALA A 53 7.41 -16.57 -17.28
CA ALA A 53 6.97 -16.15 -18.61
C ALA A 53 5.43 -16.13 -18.63
N HIS A 54 4.83 -14.99 -18.38
CA HIS A 54 3.39 -14.83 -18.39
C HIS A 54 2.90 -14.95 -19.83
N LYS A 55 2.01 -15.91 -20.11
CA LYS A 55 1.49 -16.20 -21.47
C LYS A 55 2.58 -16.45 -22.53
N GLY A 56 3.76 -16.91 -22.12
CA GLY A 56 4.87 -17.25 -23.03
C GLY A 56 5.85 -16.11 -23.34
N GLU A 57 5.59 -14.90 -22.84
CA GLU A 57 6.46 -13.74 -23.01
C GLU A 57 6.97 -13.23 -21.65
N LYS A 58 8.26 -12.91 -21.57
CA LYS A 58 8.86 -12.28 -20.39
C LYS A 58 8.60 -10.77 -20.43
N THR A 59 7.83 -10.28 -19.48
CA THR A 59 7.59 -8.86 -19.31
C THR A 59 8.71 -8.23 -18.48
N ALA A 60 9.32 -7.16 -19.00
CA ALA A 60 10.48 -6.50 -18.39
C ALA A 60 10.10 -5.44 -17.31
N GLY A 61 8.98 -5.61 -16.63
CA GLY A 61 8.47 -4.62 -15.67
C GLY A 61 9.33 -4.40 -14.43
N HIS A 62 9.12 -3.27 -13.75
CA HIS A 62 9.83 -2.89 -12.53
C HIS A 62 8.87 -2.60 -11.38
N ILE A 63 9.19 -3.11 -10.20
CA ILE A 63 8.43 -2.86 -8.97
C ILE A 63 9.24 -1.99 -8.01
N TYR A 64 8.62 -0.91 -7.53
CA TYR A 64 9.16 0.01 -6.54
C TYR A 64 8.39 -0.16 -5.23
N GLY A 65 9.04 -0.66 -4.18
CA GLY A 65 8.48 -0.70 -2.83
C GLY A 65 8.87 0.57 -2.06
N ILE A 66 7.89 1.38 -1.66
CA ILE A 66 8.10 2.62 -0.92
C ILE A 66 7.70 2.39 0.54
N GLU A 67 8.60 2.64 1.47
CA GLU A 67 8.38 2.40 2.89
C GLU A 67 9.24 3.36 3.74
N THR A 68 8.65 3.93 4.78
CA THR A 68 9.34 4.87 5.67
C THR A 68 10.24 4.20 6.71
N ARG A 69 10.02 2.92 7.00
CA ARG A 69 10.81 2.16 7.98
C ARG A 69 12.04 1.53 7.33
N ALA A 70 13.20 2.16 7.55
CA ALA A 70 14.48 1.75 6.95
C ALA A 70 14.80 0.27 7.15
N GLU A 71 14.49 -0.29 8.33
CA GLU A 71 14.77 -1.71 8.62
C GLU A 71 13.94 -2.68 7.75
N LEU A 72 12.76 -2.27 7.28
CA LEU A 72 11.95 -3.08 6.39
C LEU A 72 12.42 -2.96 4.94
N VAL A 73 12.81 -1.76 4.54
CA VAL A 73 13.43 -1.50 3.24
C VAL A 73 14.67 -2.37 3.07
N GLU A 74 15.58 -2.36 4.05
CA GLU A 74 16.82 -3.14 3.98
C GLU A 74 16.55 -4.65 3.94
N LYS A 75 15.63 -5.16 4.77
CA LYS A 75 15.23 -6.57 4.71
C LYS A 75 14.66 -6.97 3.35
N SER A 76 13.90 -6.08 2.72
CA SER A 76 13.33 -6.34 1.40
C SER A 76 14.40 -6.29 0.31
N ARG A 77 15.37 -5.37 0.38
CA ARG A 77 16.53 -5.33 -0.53
C ARG A 77 17.34 -6.62 -0.48
N VAL A 78 17.70 -7.04 0.73
CA VAL A 78 18.45 -8.30 0.93
C VAL A 78 17.69 -9.51 0.39
N LEU A 79 16.38 -9.56 0.62
CA LEU A 79 15.54 -10.66 0.13
C LEU A 79 15.46 -10.66 -1.41
N ALA A 80 15.24 -9.51 -2.05
CA ALA A 80 15.20 -9.40 -3.51
C ALA A 80 16.52 -9.82 -4.13
N GLN A 81 17.65 -9.40 -3.56
CA GLN A 81 18.97 -9.82 -4.00
C GLN A 81 19.18 -11.34 -3.91
N ARG A 82 18.78 -11.96 -2.80
CA ARG A 82 18.85 -13.42 -2.61
C ARG A 82 17.99 -14.21 -3.58
N LEU A 83 16.87 -13.65 -4.00
CA LEU A 83 15.96 -14.27 -4.97
C LEU A 83 16.33 -13.98 -6.42
N GLY A 84 17.32 -13.11 -6.66
CA GLY A 84 17.69 -12.68 -8.02
C GLY A 84 16.62 -11.78 -8.68
N PHE A 85 15.80 -11.09 -7.89
CA PHE A 85 14.74 -10.20 -8.38
C PHE A 85 15.32 -8.82 -8.72
N ALA A 86 16.06 -8.76 -9.82
CA ALA A 86 16.87 -7.60 -10.21
C ALA A 86 16.05 -6.34 -10.54
N ARG A 87 14.76 -6.47 -10.86
CA ARG A 87 13.85 -5.36 -11.18
C ARG A 87 12.88 -5.06 -10.05
N MET A 88 13.34 -5.21 -8.81
CA MET A 88 12.68 -4.71 -7.61
C MET A 88 13.58 -3.70 -6.92
N SER A 89 13.08 -2.50 -6.72
CA SER A 89 13.76 -1.44 -5.95
C SER A 89 12.98 -1.13 -4.70
N PHE A 90 13.68 -0.92 -3.59
CA PHE A 90 13.07 -0.56 -2.31
C PHE A 90 13.62 0.77 -1.83
N LEU A 91 12.73 1.74 -1.62
CA LEU A 91 13.06 3.12 -1.34
C LEU A 91 12.59 3.48 0.06
N ASN A 92 13.52 4.05 0.84
CA ASN A 92 13.19 4.56 2.18
C ASN A 92 12.78 6.02 2.07
N LEU A 93 11.53 6.25 1.69
CA LEU A 93 11.00 7.56 1.38
C LEU A 93 9.63 7.75 2.04
N THR A 94 9.34 8.99 2.43
CA THR A 94 7.97 9.47 2.67
C THR A 94 7.26 9.67 1.33
N VAL A 95 5.95 9.91 1.37
CA VAL A 95 5.15 10.21 0.17
C VAL A 95 5.66 11.45 -0.55
N GLN A 96 5.91 12.52 0.21
CA GLN A 96 6.40 13.79 -0.34
C GLN A 96 7.74 13.60 -1.05
N GLU A 97 8.67 12.89 -0.41
CA GLU A 97 9.97 12.58 -1.02
C GLU A 97 9.82 11.68 -2.25
N ALA A 98 8.97 10.65 -2.19
CA ALA A 98 8.74 9.75 -3.31
C ALA A 98 8.15 10.46 -4.54
N THR A 99 7.27 11.45 -4.32
CA THR A 99 6.66 12.21 -5.41
C THR A 99 7.70 12.97 -6.25
N THR A 100 8.74 13.48 -5.61
CA THR A 100 9.79 14.31 -6.25
C THR A 100 11.11 13.58 -6.46
N SER A 101 11.24 12.35 -5.97
CA SER A 101 12.49 11.57 -6.04
C SER A 101 12.87 11.22 -7.47
N ALA A 102 14.15 11.44 -7.79
CA ALA A 102 14.75 10.97 -9.06
C ALA A 102 14.97 9.45 -9.11
N GLU A 103 14.83 8.74 -7.98
CA GLU A 103 14.90 7.26 -7.92
C GLU A 103 13.64 6.60 -8.47
N LEU A 104 12.56 7.35 -8.65
CA LEU A 104 11.32 6.90 -9.26
C LEU A 104 11.14 7.53 -10.65
N PRO A 105 10.54 6.81 -11.59
CA PRO A 105 10.20 7.41 -12.88
C PRO A 105 9.23 8.59 -12.72
N ALA A 106 9.19 9.48 -13.71
CA ALA A 106 8.26 10.60 -13.72
C ALA A 106 6.81 10.11 -13.70
N GLN A 107 6.52 9.05 -14.42
CA GLN A 107 5.23 8.37 -14.47
C GLN A 107 5.35 6.94 -13.96
N VAL A 108 4.33 6.47 -13.23
CA VAL A 108 4.21 5.08 -12.75
C VAL A 108 2.88 4.52 -13.25
N ASP A 109 2.90 3.36 -13.88
CA ASP A 109 1.68 2.83 -14.51
C ASP A 109 0.64 2.35 -13.50
N ILE A 110 1.08 1.65 -12.46
CA ILE A 110 0.18 1.13 -11.41
C ILE A 110 0.69 1.54 -10.03
N VAL A 111 -0.21 2.08 -9.20
CA VAL A 111 0.06 2.33 -7.77
C VAL A 111 -0.77 1.36 -6.94
N THR A 112 -0.11 0.65 -6.03
CA THR A 112 -0.76 -0.21 -5.05
C THR A 112 -0.53 0.31 -3.63
N ALA A 113 -1.53 0.18 -2.76
CA ALA A 113 -1.38 0.45 -1.34
C ALA A 113 -2.22 -0.56 -0.54
N LEU A 114 -1.55 -1.61 -0.06
CA LEU A 114 -2.15 -2.65 0.75
C LEU A 114 -1.93 -2.34 2.23
N HIS A 115 -3.01 -2.21 2.98
CA HIS A 115 -2.97 -1.81 4.39
C HIS A 115 -2.45 -0.39 4.63
N ALA A 116 -2.55 0.49 3.66
CA ALA A 116 -2.42 1.92 3.86
C ALA A 116 -3.66 2.41 4.63
N CYS A 117 -3.46 2.79 5.87
CA CYS A 117 -4.53 3.15 6.79
C CYS A 117 -4.50 4.65 7.07
N ASP A 118 -5.66 5.20 7.41
CA ASP A 118 -5.82 6.61 7.72
C ASP A 118 -5.30 7.52 6.57
N THR A 119 -4.44 8.49 6.86
CA THR A 119 -3.85 9.41 5.87
C THR A 119 -3.01 8.71 4.80
N ALA A 120 -2.47 7.52 5.08
CA ALA A 120 -1.63 6.82 4.12
C ALA A 120 -2.40 6.37 2.85
N THR A 121 -3.73 6.21 2.91
CA THR A 121 -4.55 6.00 1.71
C THR A 121 -4.62 7.28 0.86
N ASP A 122 -4.86 8.43 1.50
CA ASP A 122 -4.91 9.73 0.80
C ASP A 122 -3.55 10.06 0.19
N ASP A 123 -2.49 9.77 0.95
CA ASP A 123 -1.12 9.93 0.49
C ASP A 123 -0.83 9.06 -0.75
N ALA A 124 -1.29 7.81 -0.78
CA ALA A 124 -1.14 6.93 -1.94
C ALA A 124 -1.92 7.45 -3.16
N ILE A 125 -3.11 8.02 -2.95
CA ILE A 125 -3.89 8.67 -4.01
C ILE A 125 -3.15 9.89 -4.55
N ALA A 126 -2.68 10.78 -3.67
CA ALA A 126 -1.93 11.97 -4.06
C ALA A 126 -0.66 11.62 -4.84
N PHE A 127 0.08 10.59 -4.39
CA PHE A 127 1.25 10.06 -5.10
C PHE A 127 0.86 9.54 -6.49
N GLY A 128 -0.20 8.73 -6.59
CA GLY A 128 -0.65 8.17 -7.87
C GLY A 128 -1.07 9.26 -8.86
N LEU A 129 -1.77 10.30 -8.40
CA LEU A 129 -2.13 11.45 -9.23
C LEU A 129 -0.89 12.23 -9.68
N ALA A 130 0.05 12.50 -8.79
CA ALA A 130 1.28 13.21 -9.10
C ALA A 130 2.21 12.43 -10.04
N LYS A 131 2.15 11.10 -10.03
CA LYS A 131 2.89 10.20 -10.93
C LYS A 131 2.10 9.80 -12.18
N GLU A 132 0.95 10.44 -12.42
CA GLU A 132 0.08 10.17 -13.56
C GLU A 132 -0.24 8.68 -13.74
N ALA A 133 -0.50 7.98 -12.62
CA ALA A 133 -0.75 6.55 -12.65
C ALA A 133 -2.02 6.22 -13.42
N GLN A 134 -1.95 5.25 -14.34
CA GLN A 134 -3.09 4.78 -15.10
C GLN A 134 -4.08 4.03 -14.21
N HIS A 135 -3.56 3.27 -13.24
CA HIS A 135 -4.36 2.47 -12.31
C HIS A 135 -3.91 2.63 -10.87
N MET A 136 -4.88 2.61 -9.95
CA MET A 136 -4.63 2.58 -8.52
C MET A 136 -5.42 1.45 -7.88
N VAL A 137 -4.74 0.60 -7.10
CA VAL A 137 -5.35 -0.50 -6.35
C VAL A 137 -5.12 -0.27 -4.86
N LEU A 138 -6.13 0.28 -4.19
CA LEU A 138 -6.05 0.71 -2.81
C LEU A 138 -6.92 -0.19 -1.93
N VAL A 139 -6.35 -0.68 -0.82
CA VAL A 139 -7.08 -1.52 0.14
C VAL A 139 -6.96 -0.93 1.53
N PRO A 140 -7.82 0.05 1.89
CA PRO A 140 -7.88 0.58 3.23
C PRO A 140 -8.41 -0.49 4.19
N CYS A 141 -7.58 -0.93 5.13
CA CYS A 141 -7.95 -2.02 6.04
C CYS A 141 -8.44 -1.55 7.40
N CYS A 142 -8.13 -0.34 7.80
CA CYS A 142 -8.59 0.27 9.04
C CYS A 142 -8.51 1.80 8.95
N GLN A 143 -9.54 2.44 9.44
CA GLN A 143 -9.67 3.88 9.57
C GLN A 143 -9.72 4.17 11.08
N ALA A 144 -8.55 4.29 11.71
CA ALA A 144 -8.44 4.35 13.17
C ALA A 144 -8.07 5.74 13.71
N GLU A 145 -7.93 6.74 12.84
CA GLU A 145 -7.51 8.10 13.21
C GLU A 145 -8.41 8.70 14.28
N VAL A 146 -9.73 8.76 14.03
CA VAL A 146 -10.69 9.30 15.00
C VAL A 146 -10.67 8.47 16.29
N ALA A 147 -10.62 7.15 16.20
CA ALA A 147 -10.50 6.30 17.39
C ALA A 147 -9.22 6.60 18.19
N GLY A 148 -8.12 6.93 17.51
CA GLY A 148 -6.85 7.34 18.14
C GLY A 148 -6.97 8.69 18.86
N VAL A 149 -7.58 9.68 18.22
CA VAL A 149 -7.86 10.99 18.81
C VAL A 149 -8.77 10.84 20.04
N LEU A 150 -9.86 10.09 19.92
CA LEU A 150 -10.80 9.86 20.99
C LEU A 150 -10.19 9.14 22.21
N LYS A 151 -9.28 8.18 21.97
CA LYS A 151 -8.52 7.54 23.05
C LYS A 151 -7.62 8.53 23.81
N LYS A 152 -6.99 9.46 23.11
CA LYS A 152 -6.15 10.51 23.70
C LYS A 152 -7.01 11.52 24.47
N THR A 153 -8.20 11.85 23.99
CA THR A 153 -9.15 12.81 24.57
C THR A 153 -9.92 12.24 25.76
N ARG A 154 -9.77 10.95 26.07
CA ARG A 154 -10.33 10.33 27.29
C ARG A 154 -9.98 11.07 28.59
N ALA A 155 -8.91 11.86 28.59
CA ALA A 155 -8.51 12.72 29.70
C ALA A 155 -9.33 14.04 29.78
N LEU A 156 -10.06 14.42 28.74
CA LEU A 156 -10.83 15.65 28.66
C LEU A 156 -12.33 15.35 28.85
N ASN A 157 -12.80 15.39 30.08
CA ASN A 157 -14.19 15.64 30.59
C ASN A 157 -15.43 15.29 29.71
N LEU A 158 -15.35 14.35 28.79
CA LEU A 158 -16.52 13.77 28.11
C LEU A 158 -17.35 12.84 29.00
N SER A 159 -17.01 12.73 30.28
CA SER A 159 -17.56 11.76 31.26
C SER A 159 -19.03 11.91 31.57
N LYS A 160 -19.71 12.94 31.06
CA LYS A 160 -21.11 13.24 31.39
C LYS A 160 -22.09 13.22 30.21
N THR A 161 -21.67 12.77 29.03
CA THR A 161 -22.57 12.69 27.88
C THR A 161 -22.98 11.24 27.58
N PRO A 162 -24.20 11.00 27.02
CA PRO A 162 -24.60 9.65 26.58
C PRO A 162 -23.60 9.00 25.60
N LEU A 163 -22.90 9.80 24.84
CA LEU A 163 -21.80 9.36 23.96
C LEU A 163 -20.62 8.77 24.73
N ALA A 164 -20.41 9.19 26.00
CA ALA A 164 -19.31 8.66 26.81
C ALA A 164 -19.45 7.15 27.09
N GLU A 165 -20.65 6.63 27.15
CA GLU A 165 -20.88 5.19 27.32
C GLU A 165 -20.45 4.39 26.08
N LEU A 166 -20.70 4.91 24.86
CA LEU A 166 -20.23 4.30 23.61
C LEU A 166 -18.70 4.24 23.52
N TRP A 167 -18.01 5.22 24.14
CA TRP A 167 -16.54 5.29 24.16
C TRP A 167 -15.88 4.42 25.22
N ARG A 168 -16.60 4.05 26.26
CA ARG A 168 -16.05 3.27 27.37
C ARG A 168 -15.74 1.83 26.98
N HIS A 169 -16.47 1.28 26.01
CA HIS A 169 -16.25 -0.09 25.59
C HIS A 169 -15.18 -0.17 24.49
N PRO A 170 -14.04 -0.89 24.72
CA PRO A 170 -12.90 -0.89 23.78
C PRO A 170 -13.24 -1.35 22.35
N LEU A 171 -14.18 -2.28 22.20
CA LEU A 171 -14.64 -2.77 20.90
C LEU A 171 -15.41 -1.71 20.12
N HIS A 172 -16.39 -1.07 20.78
CA HIS A 172 -17.22 -0.05 20.14
C HIS A 172 -16.44 1.22 19.77
N THR A 173 -15.44 1.60 20.58
CA THR A 173 -14.60 2.77 20.29
C THR A 173 -13.85 2.63 18.97
N ARG A 174 -13.32 1.43 18.69
CA ARG A 174 -12.55 1.18 17.45
C ARG A 174 -13.47 1.21 16.23
N GLU A 175 -14.57 0.49 16.27
CA GLU A 175 -15.52 0.39 15.15
C GLU A 175 -16.19 1.72 14.85
N PHE A 176 -16.67 2.41 15.89
CA PHE A 176 -17.29 3.72 15.75
C PHE A 176 -16.29 4.77 15.22
N GLY A 177 -15.05 4.80 15.76
CA GLY A 177 -14.01 5.69 15.28
C GLY A 177 -13.63 5.41 13.82
N SER A 178 -13.64 4.14 13.42
CA SER A 178 -13.41 3.73 12.01
C SER A 178 -14.56 4.22 11.11
N GLN A 179 -15.81 4.05 11.52
CA GLN A 179 -16.97 4.51 10.75
C GLN A 179 -16.99 6.03 10.60
N ILE A 180 -16.71 6.78 11.67
CA ILE A 180 -16.64 8.26 11.59
C ILE A 180 -15.49 8.68 10.67
N THR A 181 -14.32 8.05 10.75
CA THR A 181 -13.22 8.37 9.86
C THR A 181 -13.62 8.16 8.40
N ASN A 182 -14.32 7.06 8.09
CA ASN A 182 -14.82 6.80 6.74
C ASN A 182 -15.85 7.84 6.24
N VAL A 183 -16.64 8.44 7.15
CA VAL A 183 -17.61 9.48 6.78
C VAL A 183 -16.95 10.84 6.57
N LEU A 184 -15.85 11.11 7.29
CA LEU A 184 -15.14 12.39 7.22
C LEU A 184 -14.13 12.46 6.06
N ARG A 185 -13.77 11.32 5.49
CA ARG A 185 -12.85 11.17 4.36
C ARG A 185 -13.57 10.79 3.09
#